data_4c311e101fd583cda3e93480d0c8a325
#
_entry.id   4c311e101fd583cda3e93480d0c8a325
#
_cell.length_a   1.000
_cell.length_b   1.000
_cell.length_c   1.000
_cell.angle_alpha   90.00
_cell.angle_beta   90.00
_cell.angle_gamma   90.00
#
_symmetry.space_group_name_H-M   'P 1'
#
loop_
_entity.id
_entity.type
_entity.pdbx_description
1 polymer ?
#
loop_
_entity_poly.entity_id
_entity_poly.type
_entity_poly.pdbx_seq_one_letter_code
_entity_poly.pdbx_strand_id
1 'polypeptide(L)'
;DDLSRGLGDVYKRQGFGKNLFDELRYLDEGYPGQDCESRPLNMEFSLNNPRYKDASVLLTRKNFGCGSSREHAAWALRDYGFKVIVAPSFADIFYNNCIKNGLLPVTLLDSEIDSLFEQLLKVKELALDIDLPNQTVKALNGIDLKFSFCIDSFYKHCLINGLDEIALTLQDSESVSYTHLRAHETDRH
;
A
#
# COMPACT_ATOMS: atom_id res chain seq x y z
N ASP A 1 -18.40 19.90 -15.06
CA ASP A 1 -17.02 20.34 -14.75
C ASP A 1 -16.36 19.60 -13.57
N ASP A 2 -17.14 18.89 -12.78
CA ASP A 2 -16.62 18.14 -11.61
C ASP A 2 -16.01 16.77 -11.98
N LEU A 3 -16.47 16.17 -13.09
CA LEU A 3 -15.92 14.91 -13.62
C LEU A 3 -14.51 15.09 -14.21
N SER A 4 -14.17 16.29 -14.67
CA SER A 4 -12.84 16.59 -15.22
C SER A 4 -11.76 16.72 -14.13
N ARG A 5 -12.13 17.11 -12.90
CA ARG A 5 -11.21 17.19 -11.75
C ARG A 5 -10.82 15.80 -11.25
N GLY A 6 -11.78 14.88 -11.16
CA GLY A 6 -11.51 13.50 -10.75
C GLY A 6 -10.61 12.73 -11.73
N LEU A 7 -10.81 12.93 -13.03
CA LEU A 7 -9.95 12.35 -14.07
C LEU A 7 -8.53 12.94 -14.05
N GLY A 8 -8.39 14.23 -13.79
CA GLY A 8 -7.09 14.90 -13.66
C GLY A 8 -6.26 14.37 -12.50
N ASP A 9 -6.89 14.04 -11.37
CA ASP A 9 -6.21 13.48 -10.22
C ASP A 9 -5.79 12.02 -10.43
N VAL A 10 -6.58 11.22 -11.15
CA VAL A 10 -6.20 9.85 -11.54
C VAL A 10 -4.98 9.88 -12.47
N TYR A 11 -4.96 10.75 -13.47
CA TYR A 11 -3.81 10.90 -14.36
C TYR A 11 -2.55 11.41 -13.65
N LYS A 12 -2.69 12.29 -12.66
CA LYS A 12 -1.55 12.78 -11.85
C LYS A 12 -0.93 11.74 -10.93
N ARG A 13 -1.66 10.65 -10.63
CA ARG A 13 -1.20 9.55 -9.76
C ARG A 13 -0.57 8.39 -10.53
N GLN A 14 -0.51 8.44 -11.86
CA GLN A 14 0.07 7.40 -12.72
C GLN A 14 1.51 7.74 -13.12
N GLY A 15 2.29 6.70 -13.40
CA GLY A 15 3.67 6.82 -13.88
C GLY A 15 4.74 6.94 -12.79
N PHE A 16 4.36 6.93 -11.51
CA PHE A 16 5.31 6.99 -10.39
C PHE A 16 6.05 5.66 -10.15
N GLY A 17 5.48 4.53 -10.57
CA GLY A 17 6.07 3.20 -10.39
C GLY A 17 7.42 3.04 -11.10
N LYS A 18 7.62 3.74 -12.20
CA LYS A 18 8.90 3.74 -12.95
C LYS A 18 10.05 4.30 -12.11
N ASN A 19 9.76 5.28 -11.25
CA ASN A 19 10.74 5.96 -10.39
C ASN A 19 10.75 5.39 -8.95
N LEU A 20 10.03 4.29 -8.70
CA LEU A 20 10.07 3.64 -7.40
C LEU A 20 11.47 3.14 -7.09
N PHE A 21 12.05 3.55 -5.96
CA PHE A 21 13.42 3.25 -5.57
C PHE A 21 14.46 3.60 -6.63
N ASP A 22 14.33 4.75 -7.28
CA ASP A 22 15.12 5.17 -8.45
C ASP A 22 16.63 5.00 -8.23
N GLU A 23 17.16 5.53 -7.11
CA GLU A 23 18.58 5.45 -6.75
C GLU A 23 19.09 4.00 -6.57
N LEU A 24 18.22 3.05 -6.29
CA LEU A 24 18.59 1.65 -6.08
C LEU A 24 18.35 0.80 -7.33
N ARG A 25 17.36 1.17 -8.14
CA ARG A 25 16.96 0.42 -9.33
C ARG A 25 17.85 0.66 -10.54
N TYR A 26 18.40 1.85 -10.67
CA TYR A 26 19.19 2.24 -11.82
C TYR A 26 20.65 2.50 -11.45
N LEU A 27 21.53 2.30 -12.41
CA LEU A 27 22.98 2.51 -12.24
C LEU A 27 23.39 3.96 -12.52
N ASP A 28 22.54 4.74 -13.15
CA ASP A 28 22.73 6.16 -13.47
C ASP A 28 21.86 7.05 -12.55
N GLU A 29 22.27 8.29 -12.36
CA GLU A 29 21.52 9.25 -11.53
C GLU A 29 20.20 9.69 -12.15
N GLY A 30 20.02 9.50 -13.44
CA GLY A 30 18.84 9.94 -14.16
C GLY A 30 18.68 11.47 -14.23
N TYR A 31 17.77 11.95 -15.07
CA TYR A 31 17.40 13.36 -15.14
C TYR A 31 15.88 13.51 -15.42
N PRO A 32 15.28 14.64 -15.08
CA PRO A 32 13.85 14.87 -15.30
C PRO A 32 13.47 14.69 -16.76
N GLY A 33 12.46 13.82 -17.02
CA GLY A 33 11.99 13.53 -18.36
C GLY A 33 12.74 12.44 -19.12
N GLN A 34 13.76 11.84 -18.51
CA GLN A 34 14.45 10.68 -19.07
C GLN A 34 13.50 9.48 -19.17
N ASP A 35 13.57 8.75 -20.27
CA ASP A 35 12.84 7.49 -20.42
C ASP A 35 13.49 6.41 -19.56
N CYS A 36 12.72 5.94 -18.57
CA CYS A 36 13.18 4.90 -17.63
C CYS A 36 13.46 3.56 -18.30
N GLU A 37 12.85 3.28 -19.47
CA GLU A 37 13.05 2.01 -20.19
C GLU A 37 14.45 1.90 -20.82
N SER A 38 15.08 3.03 -21.10
CA SER A 38 16.44 3.10 -21.64
C SER A 38 17.54 3.13 -20.60
N ARG A 39 17.19 3.21 -19.30
CA ARG A 39 18.17 3.33 -18.20
C ARG A 39 18.79 1.98 -17.84
N PRO A 40 20.09 1.94 -17.51
CA PRO A 40 20.75 0.72 -17.09
C PRO A 40 20.25 0.26 -15.73
N LEU A 41 19.71 -0.95 -15.67
CA LEU A 41 19.15 -1.54 -14.45
C LEU A 41 20.24 -2.07 -13.54
N ASN A 42 20.13 -1.81 -12.25
CA ASN A 42 20.92 -2.47 -11.22
C ASN A 42 20.35 -3.86 -10.94
N MET A 43 20.96 -4.90 -11.49
CA MET A 43 20.49 -6.28 -11.36
C MET A 43 20.70 -6.88 -9.96
N GLU A 44 21.46 -6.24 -9.10
CA GLU A 44 21.63 -6.64 -7.70
C GLU A 44 20.43 -6.23 -6.85
N PHE A 45 19.65 -5.24 -7.31
CA PHE A 45 18.46 -4.80 -6.60
C PHE A 45 17.27 -5.75 -6.85
N SER A 46 16.66 -6.22 -5.78
CA SER A 46 15.64 -7.28 -5.81
C SER A 46 14.49 -7.01 -6.78
N LEU A 47 14.01 -5.76 -6.89
CA LEU A 47 12.87 -5.44 -7.77
C LEU A 47 13.21 -5.52 -9.27
N ASN A 48 14.49 -5.50 -9.63
CA ASN A 48 14.93 -5.69 -11.01
C ASN A 48 15.14 -7.16 -11.36
N ASN A 49 15.08 -8.06 -10.37
CA ASN A 49 15.18 -9.49 -10.60
C ASN A 49 13.89 -10.00 -11.28
N PRO A 50 13.98 -10.64 -12.45
CA PRO A 50 12.81 -11.18 -13.17
C PRO A 50 11.93 -12.10 -12.34
N ARG A 51 12.50 -12.74 -11.31
CA ARG A 51 11.79 -13.60 -10.36
C ARG A 51 10.65 -12.88 -9.63
N TYR A 52 10.79 -11.57 -9.38
CA TYR A 52 9.84 -10.78 -8.60
C TYR A 52 9.01 -9.80 -9.44
N LYS A 53 9.05 -9.93 -10.77
CA LYS A 53 8.42 -8.99 -11.71
C LYS A 53 6.93 -8.76 -11.43
N ASP A 54 6.20 -9.82 -11.06
CA ASP A 54 4.76 -9.78 -10.84
C ASP A 54 4.38 -9.84 -9.36
N ALA A 55 5.34 -9.55 -8.47
CA ALA A 55 5.10 -9.57 -7.03
C ALA A 55 4.11 -8.48 -6.62
N SER A 56 3.06 -8.88 -5.91
CA SER A 56 2.05 -7.98 -5.33
C SER A 56 2.23 -7.72 -3.84
N VAL A 57 3.15 -8.43 -3.19
CA VAL A 57 3.50 -8.28 -1.79
C VAL A 57 4.96 -7.84 -1.68
N LEU A 58 5.19 -6.73 -0.98
CA LEU A 58 6.52 -6.23 -0.67
C LEU A 58 6.89 -6.59 0.77
N LEU A 59 7.93 -7.38 0.94
CA LEU A 59 8.48 -7.74 2.23
C LEU A 59 9.67 -6.83 2.56
N THR A 60 9.64 -6.15 3.70
CA THR A 60 10.61 -5.12 4.07
C THR A 60 11.09 -5.25 5.51
N ARG A 61 12.05 -4.43 5.89
CA ARG A 61 12.60 -4.32 7.24
C ARG A 61 11.99 -3.14 8.00
N LYS A 62 12.44 -2.92 9.25
CA LYS A 62 11.97 -1.87 10.17
C LYS A 62 11.97 -0.48 9.57
N ASN A 63 11.08 0.35 10.10
CA ASN A 63 10.97 1.77 9.78
C ASN A 63 10.72 2.04 8.28
N PHE A 64 9.95 1.18 7.63
CA PHE A 64 9.66 1.36 6.23
C PHE A 64 8.86 2.65 5.99
N GLY A 65 9.27 3.42 5.00
CA GLY A 65 8.66 4.70 4.67
C GLY A 65 9.20 5.92 5.42
N CYS A 66 10.22 5.77 6.29
CA CYS A 66 10.80 6.89 7.05
C CYS A 66 11.47 7.96 6.17
N GLY A 67 11.92 7.61 4.96
CA GLY A 67 12.59 8.53 4.04
C GLY A 67 11.66 9.49 3.31
N SER A 68 10.34 9.30 3.38
CA SER A 68 9.37 10.10 2.63
C SER A 68 8.12 10.41 3.44
N SER A 69 7.89 11.68 3.71
CA SER A 69 6.62 12.19 4.25
C SER A 69 5.56 12.44 3.16
N ARG A 70 5.87 12.15 1.89
CA ARG A 70 5.00 12.46 0.76
C ARG A 70 4.14 11.26 0.38
N GLU A 71 2.90 11.52 0.02
CA GLU A 71 1.95 10.53 -0.47
C GLU A 71 2.42 9.85 -1.78
N HIS A 72 3.29 10.50 -2.53
CA HIS A 72 3.90 9.98 -3.76
C HIS A 72 4.60 8.62 -3.57
N ALA A 73 5.15 8.34 -2.38
CA ALA A 73 5.74 7.04 -2.08
C ALA A 73 4.71 5.90 -2.13
N ALA A 74 3.52 6.13 -1.58
CA ALA A 74 2.43 5.16 -1.65
C ALA A 74 1.89 5.01 -3.08
N TRP A 75 1.80 6.11 -3.85
CA TRP A 75 1.41 6.06 -5.26
C TRP A 75 2.39 5.24 -6.09
N ALA A 76 3.70 5.46 -5.90
CA ALA A 76 4.73 4.74 -6.63
C ALA A 76 4.67 3.22 -6.39
N LEU A 77 4.46 2.80 -5.14
CA LEU A 77 4.30 1.40 -4.77
C LEU A 77 3.06 0.77 -5.40
N ARG A 78 1.93 1.46 -5.34
CA ARG A 78 0.68 1.00 -5.95
C ARG A 78 0.78 0.91 -7.47
N ASP A 79 1.33 1.93 -8.11
CA ASP A 79 1.51 2.00 -9.56
C ASP A 79 2.50 0.93 -10.07
N TYR A 80 3.49 0.56 -9.26
CA TYR A 80 4.39 -0.55 -9.53
C TYR A 80 3.68 -1.91 -9.52
N GLY A 81 2.59 -2.06 -8.77
CA GLY A 81 1.78 -3.27 -8.69
C GLY A 81 1.64 -3.88 -7.29
N PHE A 82 2.27 -3.28 -6.28
CA PHE A 82 2.11 -3.76 -4.91
C PHE A 82 0.70 -3.48 -4.38
N LYS A 83 0.17 -4.44 -3.62
CA LYS A 83 -1.11 -4.36 -2.90
C LYS A 83 -0.92 -4.42 -1.40
N VAL A 84 0.09 -5.13 -0.96
CA VAL A 84 0.41 -5.34 0.45
C VAL A 84 1.87 -5.07 0.71
N ILE A 85 2.16 -4.43 1.82
CA ILE A 85 3.53 -4.20 2.31
C ILE A 85 3.62 -4.82 3.70
N VAL A 86 4.58 -5.71 3.90
CA VAL A 86 4.79 -6.43 5.18
C VAL A 86 6.10 -5.97 5.77
N ALA A 87 6.05 -5.42 6.98
CA ALA A 87 7.21 -4.87 7.69
C ALA A 87 7.09 -5.04 9.21
N PRO A 88 8.19 -5.01 9.97
CA PRO A 88 8.15 -4.96 11.42
C PRO A 88 7.64 -3.63 11.98
N SER A 89 7.86 -2.54 11.25
CA SER A 89 7.34 -1.21 11.59
C SER A 89 7.32 -0.29 10.38
N PHE A 90 6.46 0.72 10.43
CA PHE A 90 6.29 1.76 9.41
C PHE A 90 6.44 3.14 10.04
N ALA A 91 6.82 4.12 9.22
CA ALA A 91 6.63 5.53 9.58
C ALA A 91 5.13 5.87 9.58
N ASP A 92 4.65 6.61 10.57
CA ASP A 92 3.22 6.89 10.79
C ASP A 92 2.57 7.57 9.57
N ILE A 93 3.23 8.59 9.02
CA ILE A 93 2.73 9.31 7.84
C ILE A 93 2.63 8.35 6.63
N PHE A 94 3.64 7.51 6.42
CA PHE A 94 3.63 6.55 5.33
C PHE A 94 2.54 5.49 5.51
N TYR A 95 2.34 4.97 6.72
CA TYR A 95 1.28 4.01 7.06
C TYR A 95 -0.10 4.57 6.67
N ASN A 96 -0.40 5.80 7.10
CA ASN A 96 -1.65 6.47 6.78
C ASN A 96 -1.82 6.69 5.27
N ASN A 97 -0.75 7.08 4.57
CA ASN A 97 -0.76 7.24 3.12
C ASN A 97 -1.01 5.92 2.39
N CYS A 98 -0.50 4.79 2.89
CA CYS A 98 -0.82 3.47 2.35
C CYS A 98 -2.32 3.18 2.42
N ILE A 99 -2.94 3.35 3.59
CA ILE A 99 -4.38 3.12 3.80
C ILE A 99 -5.21 3.98 2.84
N LYS A 100 -4.92 5.29 2.78
CA LYS A 100 -5.62 6.24 1.88
C LYS A 100 -5.55 5.84 0.41
N ASN A 101 -4.49 5.17 0.01
CA ASN A 101 -4.27 4.75 -1.37
C ASN A 101 -4.59 3.28 -1.63
N GLY A 102 -5.26 2.60 -0.71
CA GLY A 102 -5.69 1.21 -0.88
C GLY A 102 -4.55 0.20 -0.87
N LEU A 103 -3.40 0.55 -0.27
CA LEU A 103 -2.32 -0.37 0.06
C LEU A 103 -2.53 -0.89 1.49
N LEU A 104 -2.39 -2.18 1.70
CA LEU A 104 -2.47 -2.79 3.02
C LEU A 104 -1.08 -2.85 3.69
N PRO A 105 -0.79 -2.03 4.70
CA PRO A 105 0.40 -2.19 5.51
C PRO A 105 0.15 -3.24 6.59
N VAL A 106 0.94 -4.31 6.61
CA VAL A 106 0.87 -5.40 7.56
C VAL A 106 2.09 -5.35 8.48
N THR A 107 1.86 -5.21 9.77
CA THR A 107 2.92 -5.26 10.79
C THR A 107 3.01 -6.66 11.38
N LEU A 108 4.19 -7.27 11.28
CA LEU A 108 4.53 -8.56 11.88
C LEU A 108 5.75 -8.40 12.79
N LEU A 109 6.00 -9.37 13.66
CA LEU A 109 7.21 -9.39 14.49
C LEU A 109 8.47 -9.57 13.62
N ASP A 110 9.61 -9.08 14.09
CA ASP A 110 10.90 -9.26 13.40
C ASP A 110 11.19 -10.74 13.10
N SER A 111 10.96 -11.63 14.05
CA SER A 111 11.17 -13.07 13.88
C SER A 111 10.24 -13.70 12.84
N GLU A 112 9.01 -13.19 12.71
CA GLU A 112 8.06 -13.64 11.68
C GLU A 112 8.51 -13.18 10.29
N ILE A 113 9.00 -11.94 10.20
CA ILE A 113 9.59 -11.39 8.97
C ILE A 113 10.84 -12.18 8.57
N ASP A 114 11.71 -12.51 9.53
CA ASP A 114 12.90 -13.34 9.26
C ASP A 114 12.51 -14.72 8.72
N SER A 115 11.49 -15.34 9.29
CA SER A 115 10.97 -16.62 8.79
C SER A 115 10.46 -16.53 7.36
N LEU A 116 9.78 -15.43 6.99
CA LEU A 116 9.34 -15.20 5.62
C LEU A 116 10.52 -15.00 4.66
N PHE A 117 11.55 -14.23 5.06
CA PHE A 117 12.76 -14.06 4.24
C PHE A 117 13.51 -15.37 4.05
N GLU A 118 13.64 -16.18 5.10
CA GLU A 118 14.27 -17.50 4.99
C GLU A 118 13.54 -18.40 3.99
N GLN A 119 12.21 -18.42 4.01
CA GLN A 119 11.43 -19.18 3.04
C GLN A 119 11.59 -18.62 1.63
N LEU A 120 11.56 -17.30 1.46
CA LEU A 120 11.75 -16.66 0.17
C LEU A 120 13.09 -17.05 -0.48
N LEU A 121 14.14 -17.30 0.31
CA LEU A 121 15.44 -17.76 -0.17
C LEU A 121 15.44 -19.26 -0.55
N LYS A 122 14.61 -20.07 0.12
CA LYS A 122 14.57 -21.54 -0.07
C LYS A 122 13.69 -21.97 -1.26
N VAL A 123 12.62 -21.23 -1.53
CA VAL A 123 11.63 -21.59 -2.57
C VAL A 123 11.78 -20.71 -3.79
N LYS A 124 11.40 -21.23 -4.95
CA LYS A 124 11.43 -20.47 -6.21
C LYS A 124 10.43 -19.31 -6.19
N GLU A 125 9.28 -19.51 -5.56
CA GLU A 125 8.20 -18.55 -5.44
C GLU A 125 7.54 -18.72 -4.07
N LEU A 126 7.44 -17.62 -3.32
CA LEU A 126 6.71 -17.58 -2.06
C LEU A 126 5.34 -16.94 -2.31
N ALA A 127 4.31 -17.76 -2.28
CA ALA A 127 2.93 -17.28 -2.34
C ALA A 127 2.36 -17.11 -0.93
N LEU A 128 1.73 -15.96 -0.67
CA LEU A 128 1.10 -15.63 0.59
C LEU A 128 -0.40 -15.42 0.40
N ASP A 129 -1.19 -16.03 1.27
CA ASP A 129 -2.60 -15.73 1.44
C ASP A 129 -2.74 -14.71 2.58
N ILE A 130 -3.27 -13.54 2.26
CA ILE A 130 -3.43 -12.42 3.21
C ILE A 130 -4.91 -12.14 3.37
N ASP A 131 -5.45 -12.59 4.50
CA ASP A 131 -6.86 -12.46 4.85
C ASP A 131 -7.06 -11.23 5.75
N LEU A 132 -7.52 -10.14 5.16
CA LEU A 132 -7.78 -8.89 5.90
C LEU A 132 -8.98 -9.02 6.86
N PRO A 133 -10.11 -9.63 6.52
CA PRO A 133 -11.19 -9.92 7.46
C PRO A 133 -10.73 -10.65 8.72
N ASN A 134 -9.96 -11.72 8.58
CA ASN A 134 -9.44 -12.54 9.69
C ASN A 134 -8.09 -12.06 10.22
N GLN A 135 -7.47 -11.06 9.57
CA GLN A 135 -6.18 -10.47 9.94
C GLN A 135 -5.08 -11.54 10.05
N THR A 136 -4.95 -12.38 9.03
CA THR A 136 -3.93 -13.43 8.98
C THR A 136 -3.10 -13.38 7.71
N VAL A 137 -1.85 -13.78 7.83
CA VAL A 137 -0.90 -14.02 6.73
C VAL A 137 -0.52 -15.50 6.78
N LYS A 138 -0.75 -16.22 5.72
CA LYS A 138 -0.44 -17.65 5.61
C LYS A 138 0.43 -17.90 4.37
N ALA A 139 1.52 -18.63 4.54
CA ALA A 139 2.28 -19.13 3.41
C ALA A 139 1.54 -20.30 2.74
N LEU A 140 1.60 -20.32 1.41
CA LEU A 140 0.99 -21.37 0.59
C LEU A 140 2.05 -22.42 0.16
N ASN A 141 1.66 -23.34 -0.72
CA ASN A 141 2.57 -24.33 -1.32
C ASN A 141 3.23 -25.30 -0.31
N GLY A 142 2.50 -25.66 0.76
CA GLY A 142 2.95 -26.64 1.75
C GLY A 142 3.91 -26.08 2.80
N ILE A 143 4.10 -24.77 2.83
CA ILE A 143 4.90 -24.09 3.86
C ILE A 143 3.99 -23.85 5.09
N ASP A 144 4.36 -24.42 6.24
CA ASP A 144 3.59 -24.26 7.47
C ASP A 144 4.01 -22.98 8.23
N LEU A 145 3.65 -21.82 7.65
CA LEU A 145 3.79 -20.53 8.30
C LEU A 145 2.44 -19.80 8.27
N LYS A 146 1.98 -19.41 9.45
CA LYS A 146 0.79 -18.61 9.66
C LYS A 146 1.02 -17.60 10.76
N PHE A 147 0.74 -16.33 10.47
CA PHE A 147 0.89 -15.21 11.39
C PHE A 147 -0.41 -14.43 11.48
N SER A 148 -0.61 -13.74 12.60
CA SER A 148 -1.73 -12.81 12.77
C SER A 148 -1.20 -11.39 12.86
N PHE A 149 -1.94 -10.44 12.32
CA PHE A 149 -1.62 -9.03 12.42
C PHE A 149 -2.81 -8.23 12.95
N CYS A 150 -2.52 -7.04 13.48
CA CYS A 150 -3.56 -6.13 13.93
C CYS A 150 -3.64 -4.93 12.99
N ILE A 151 -4.86 -4.52 12.68
CA ILE A 151 -5.16 -3.28 11.99
C ILE A 151 -6.35 -2.61 12.67
N ASP A 152 -6.33 -1.29 12.76
CA ASP A 152 -7.44 -0.54 13.31
C ASP A 152 -8.74 -0.84 12.55
N SER A 153 -9.86 -0.94 13.29
CA SER A 153 -11.16 -1.33 12.73
C SER A 153 -11.67 -0.37 11.66
N PHE A 154 -11.39 0.92 11.81
CA PHE A 154 -11.73 1.96 10.84
C PHE A 154 -10.92 1.79 9.55
N TYR A 155 -9.61 1.60 9.64
CA TYR A 155 -8.76 1.35 8.47
C TYR A 155 -9.10 0.04 7.76
N LYS A 156 -9.42 -1.00 8.52
CA LYS A 156 -9.90 -2.27 7.98
C LYS A 156 -11.19 -2.07 7.17
N HIS A 157 -12.15 -1.32 7.72
CA HIS A 157 -13.39 -0.99 7.02
C HIS A 157 -13.14 -0.22 5.72
N CYS A 158 -12.27 0.79 5.73
CA CYS A 158 -11.89 1.57 4.55
C CYS A 158 -11.30 0.68 3.46
N LEU A 159 -10.36 -0.19 3.80
CA LEU A 159 -9.70 -1.07 2.83
C LEU A 159 -10.64 -2.12 2.24
N ILE A 160 -11.52 -2.73 3.06
CA ILE A 160 -12.48 -3.74 2.59
C ILE A 160 -13.50 -3.12 1.63
N ASN A 161 -13.96 -1.91 1.90
CA ASN A 161 -14.99 -1.25 1.10
C ASN A 161 -14.43 -0.36 -0.02
N GLY A 162 -13.11 -0.25 -0.14
CA GLY A 162 -12.45 0.62 -1.13
C GLY A 162 -12.77 2.10 -0.93
N LEU A 163 -12.98 2.51 0.32
CA LEU A 163 -13.34 3.89 0.67
C LEU A 163 -12.07 4.75 0.67
N ASP A 164 -12.10 5.80 -0.11
CA ASP A 164 -11.12 6.87 -0.05
C ASP A 164 -11.58 8.00 0.90
N GLU A 165 -10.73 8.99 1.10
CA GLU A 165 -11.00 10.13 2.00
C GLU A 165 -12.27 10.91 1.60
N ILE A 166 -12.59 10.94 0.30
CA ILE A 166 -13.78 11.62 -0.23
C ILE A 166 -15.03 10.83 0.10
N ALA A 167 -15.01 9.50 -0.10
CA ALA A 167 -16.15 8.64 0.23
C ALA A 167 -16.47 8.65 1.73
N LEU A 168 -15.45 8.73 2.59
CA LEU A 168 -15.63 8.88 4.04
C LEU A 168 -16.26 10.22 4.41
N THR A 169 -15.82 11.33 3.82
CA THR A 169 -16.40 12.66 4.05
C THR A 169 -17.86 12.73 3.61
N LEU A 170 -18.23 12.04 2.51
CA LEU A 170 -19.62 11.97 2.06
C LEU A 170 -20.49 11.15 3.02
N GLN A 171 -20.00 10.06 3.59
CA GLN A 171 -20.74 9.27 4.60
C GLN A 171 -20.96 10.12 5.87
N ASP A 172 -19.97 10.86 6.31
CA ASP A 172 -20.09 11.77 7.47
C ASP A 172 -21.06 12.92 7.17
N SER A 173 -21.08 13.46 5.95
CA SER A 173 -22.01 14.51 5.55
C SER A 173 -23.48 14.05 5.51
N GLU A 174 -23.73 12.82 5.09
CA GLU A 174 -25.06 12.21 5.14
C GLU A 174 -25.53 12.00 6.59
N SER A 175 -24.65 11.58 7.48
CA SER A 175 -24.95 11.42 8.91
C SER A 175 -25.24 12.76 9.60
N VAL A 176 -24.50 13.82 9.27
CA VAL A 176 -24.72 15.19 9.76
C VAL A 176 -26.03 15.77 9.21
N SER A 177 -26.32 15.57 7.93
CA SER A 177 -27.59 15.97 7.31
C SER A 177 -28.80 15.31 7.99
N TYR A 178 -28.70 14.02 8.32
CA TYR A 178 -29.75 13.28 9.00
C TYR A 178 -29.96 13.76 10.45
N THR A 179 -28.91 14.13 11.18
CA THR A 179 -29.00 14.68 12.54
C THR A 179 -29.62 16.09 12.54
N HIS A 180 -29.35 16.92 11.55
CA HIS A 180 -29.98 18.25 11.42
C HIS A 180 -31.48 18.15 11.07
N LEU A 181 -31.89 17.23 10.21
CA LEU A 181 -33.31 17.02 9.92
C LEU A 181 -34.10 16.53 11.14
N ARG A 182 -33.54 15.70 12.01
CA ARG A 182 -34.14 15.26 13.26
C ARG A 182 -34.28 16.38 14.28
N ALA A 183 -33.31 17.29 14.37
CA ALA A 183 -33.38 18.44 15.26
C ALA A 183 -34.47 19.45 14.85
N HIS A 184 -34.75 19.59 13.54
CA HIS A 184 -35.84 20.43 13.04
C HIS A 184 -37.24 19.80 13.23
N GLU A 185 -37.38 18.48 13.30
CA GLU A 185 -38.67 17.81 13.57
C GLU A 185 -39.08 17.88 15.04
N THR A 186 -38.15 18.06 15.97
CA THR A 186 -38.45 18.18 17.42
C THR A 186 -38.89 19.58 17.85
N ASP A 187 -38.73 20.61 17.03
CA ASP A 187 -39.17 21.99 17.33
C ASP A 187 -40.60 22.31 16.84
N ARG A 188 -41.37 21.31 16.38
CA ARG A 188 -42.73 21.48 15.87
C ARG A 188 -43.84 20.85 16.73
N HIS A 189 -43.62 20.73 18.03
CA HIS A 189 -44.70 20.39 18.99
C HIS A 189 -44.80 21.42 20.11
#